data_cfd00f6be24136c298b326d20a75f9d0
#
_entry.id   cfd00f6be24136c298b326d20a75f9d0
#
_cell.length_a   1.000
_cell.length_b   1.000
_cell.length_c   1.000
_cell.angle_alpha   90.00
_cell.angle_beta   90.00
_cell.angle_gamma   90.00
#
_symmetry.space_group_name_H-M   'P 1'
#
loop_
_entity.id
_entity.type
_entity.pdbx_description
1 polymer ?
#
loop_
_entity_poly.entity_id
_entity_poly.type
_entity_poly.pdbx_seq_one_letter_code
_entity_poly.pdbx_strand_id
1 'polypeptide(L)'
;MLVNVNVEGSPVPCIRFMGGREYERICSIVGAENNQIVTRDDIEQIISDRVMILPCFSEGNGPLGDNKPEIRGTPQSGAALATLYCALMISFCLNELNAEGDVIIVGSFLKNPLLCQLVAQLCSDKDVYISNDKAASVKGASQLSHWSKPVSLSLKKCEPCNINDLILYKSLWLNNIGDIK
;
A
#
# COMPACT_ATOMS: atom_id res chain seq x y z
N MET A 1 10.83 11.93 -4.44
CA MET A 1 11.66 10.77 -4.03
C MET A 1 12.60 11.22 -2.95
N LEU A 2 12.83 10.40 -1.92
CA LEU A 2 13.78 10.63 -0.83
C LEU A 2 14.93 9.63 -0.95
N VAL A 3 16.05 9.93 -0.34
CA VAL A 3 17.18 9.00 -0.27
C VAL A 3 17.57 8.85 1.19
N ASN A 4 17.53 7.61 1.68
CA ASN A 4 18.10 7.21 2.96
C ASN A 4 19.47 6.56 2.74
N VAL A 5 20.14 6.21 3.80
CA VAL A 5 21.37 5.40 3.77
C VAL A 5 21.16 4.10 4.53
N ASN A 6 21.71 3.02 4.00
CA ASN A 6 21.76 1.75 4.71
C ASN A 6 22.88 1.76 5.76
N VAL A 7 23.03 0.65 6.48
CA VAL A 7 24.07 0.50 7.54
C VAL A 7 25.51 0.60 7.00
N GLU A 8 25.71 0.35 5.72
CA GLU A 8 27.02 0.43 5.04
C GLU A 8 27.29 1.82 4.44
N GLY A 9 26.37 2.78 4.64
CA GLY A 9 26.47 4.12 4.09
C GLY A 9 26.04 4.24 2.62
N SER A 10 25.53 3.17 2.02
CA SER A 10 25.06 3.21 0.62
C SER A 10 23.68 3.86 0.51
N PRO A 11 23.42 4.65 -0.55
CA PRO A 11 22.14 5.32 -0.73
C PRO A 11 21.02 4.30 -1.02
N VAL A 12 19.88 4.51 -0.37
CA VAL A 12 18.66 3.70 -0.57
C VAL A 12 17.51 4.62 -0.98
N PRO A 13 16.95 4.47 -2.18
CA PRO A 13 15.82 5.26 -2.62
C PRO A 13 14.58 4.93 -1.77
N CYS A 14 13.83 5.97 -1.41
CA CYS A 14 12.64 5.85 -0.59
C CYS A 14 11.52 6.74 -1.10
N ILE A 15 10.27 6.28 -0.94
CA ILE A 15 9.07 7.09 -1.11
C ILE A 15 8.29 7.07 0.20
N ARG A 16 7.88 8.25 0.65
CA ARG A 16 7.02 8.38 1.82
C ARG A 16 5.56 8.33 1.37
N PHE A 17 4.82 7.40 1.93
CA PHE A 17 3.37 7.30 1.78
C PHE A 17 2.74 7.24 3.17
N MET A 18 1.80 8.16 3.44
CA MET A 18 1.17 8.29 4.76
C MET A 18 -0.07 7.39 4.88
N GLY A 19 0.06 6.13 4.47
CA GLY A 19 -1.05 5.20 4.25
C GLY A 19 -2.03 5.06 5.41
N GLY A 20 -1.56 5.03 6.66
CA GLY A 20 -2.46 4.98 7.82
C GLY A 20 -3.34 6.22 7.96
N ARG A 21 -2.76 7.42 7.79
CA ARG A 21 -3.51 8.69 7.85
C ARG A 21 -4.49 8.82 6.70
N GLU A 22 -4.07 8.44 5.51
CA GLU A 22 -4.94 8.51 4.32
C GLU A 22 -6.08 7.51 4.43
N TYR A 23 -5.82 6.31 4.94
CA TYR A 23 -6.85 5.33 5.25
C TYR A 23 -7.92 5.88 6.20
N GLU A 24 -7.50 6.44 7.34
CA GLU A 24 -8.40 7.03 8.33
C GLU A 24 -9.21 8.21 7.74
N ARG A 25 -8.56 9.05 6.93
CA ARG A 25 -9.22 10.19 6.29
C ARG A 25 -10.29 9.74 5.28
N ILE A 26 -10.00 8.75 4.47
CA ILE A 26 -10.96 8.19 3.50
C ILE A 26 -12.16 7.60 4.24
N CYS A 27 -11.94 6.79 5.28
CA CYS A 27 -13.02 6.26 6.12
C CYS A 27 -13.88 7.38 6.72
N SER A 28 -13.25 8.45 7.23
CA SER A 28 -13.96 9.60 7.79
C SER A 28 -14.81 10.35 6.75
N ILE A 29 -14.30 10.53 5.53
CA ILE A 29 -15.04 11.23 4.45
C ILE A 29 -16.26 10.42 4.01
N VAL A 30 -16.12 9.10 3.89
CA VAL A 30 -17.20 8.20 3.46
C VAL A 30 -18.18 7.87 4.59
N GLY A 31 -17.79 8.14 5.85
CA GLY A 31 -18.64 7.88 7.03
C GLY A 31 -18.56 6.43 7.52
N ALA A 32 -17.42 5.75 7.32
CA ALA A 32 -17.21 4.37 7.74
C ALA A 32 -16.36 4.27 9.02
N GLU A 33 -16.57 3.22 9.81
CA GLU A 33 -15.70 2.89 10.93
C GLU A 33 -14.37 2.30 10.43
N ASN A 34 -13.25 2.69 11.04
CA ASN A 34 -11.90 2.24 10.67
C ASN A 34 -11.66 0.73 10.92
N ASN A 35 -12.49 0.11 11.73
CA ASN A 35 -12.38 -1.30 12.14
C ASN A 35 -13.32 -2.25 11.37
N GLN A 36 -13.98 -1.76 10.33
CA GLN A 36 -14.84 -2.60 9.51
C GLN A 36 -14.02 -3.69 8.82
N ILE A 37 -14.48 -4.93 8.90
CA ILE A 37 -13.90 -6.05 8.15
C ILE A 37 -14.20 -5.84 6.67
N VAL A 38 -13.17 -5.77 5.85
CA VAL A 38 -13.28 -5.63 4.40
C VAL A 38 -13.26 -7.01 3.75
N THR A 39 -14.22 -7.26 2.89
CA THR A 39 -14.34 -8.51 2.12
C THR A 39 -13.88 -8.33 0.68
N ARG A 40 -13.72 -9.44 -0.04
CA ARG A 40 -13.42 -9.42 -1.49
C ARG A 40 -14.58 -8.81 -2.26
N ASP A 41 -15.81 -9.16 -1.89
CA ASP A 41 -17.03 -8.68 -2.55
C ASP A 41 -17.14 -7.16 -2.46
N ASP A 42 -16.74 -6.55 -1.34
CA ASP A 42 -16.71 -5.09 -1.19
C ASP A 42 -15.74 -4.43 -2.20
N ILE A 43 -14.59 -5.05 -2.47
CA ILE A 43 -13.64 -4.54 -3.47
C ILE A 43 -14.17 -4.76 -4.89
N GLU A 44 -14.73 -5.93 -5.18
CA GLU A 44 -15.33 -6.24 -6.48
C GLU A 44 -16.50 -5.31 -6.78
N GLN A 45 -17.29 -4.94 -5.78
CA GLN A 45 -18.37 -3.97 -5.92
C GLN A 45 -17.84 -2.58 -6.28
N ILE A 46 -16.78 -2.09 -5.61
CA ILE A 46 -16.13 -0.80 -5.94
C ILE A 46 -15.68 -0.78 -7.39
N ILE A 47 -15.05 -1.85 -7.86
CA ILE A 47 -14.55 -1.98 -9.23
C ILE A 47 -15.71 -2.01 -10.23
N SER A 48 -16.73 -2.81 -9.96
CA SER A 48 -17.94 -2.96 -10.79
C SER A 48 -18.71 -1.65 -10.91
N ASP A 49 -18.88 -0.92 -9.81
CA ASP A 49 -19.55 0.37 -9.76
C ASP A 49 -18.69 1.52 -10.32
N ARG A 50 -17.44 1.21 -10.71
CA ARG A 50 -16.48 2.19 -11.23
C ARG A 50 -16.25 3.37 -10.27
N VAL A 51 -16.36 3.11 -8.97
CA VAL A 51 -15.98 4.12 -7.98
C VAL A 51 -14.49 4.35 -8.07
N MET A 52 -14.08 5.61 -8.28
CA MET A 52 -12.67 5.98 -8.43
C MET A 52 -12.22 6.84 -7.26
N ILE A 53 -11.04 6.54 -6.71
CA ILE A 53 -10.43 7.30 -5.64
C ILE A 53 -9.05 7.80 -6.08
N LEU A 54 -8.87 9.12 -6.11
CA LEU A 54 -7.66 9.76 -6.62
C LEU A 54 -6.89 10.44 -5.47
N PRO A 55 -5.55 10.36 -5.45
CA PRO A 55 -4.71 10.95 -4.42
C PRO A 55 -4.69 12.49 -4.52
N CYS A 56 -4.26 13.23 -3.50
CA CYS A 56 -3.64 12.80 -2.26
C CYS A 56 -4.50 13.19 -1.06
N PHE A 57 -4.69 12.27 -0.11
CA PHE A 57 -5.47 12.54 1.12
C PHE A 57 -4.62 13.02 2.29
N SER A 58 -3.31 13.18 2.12
CA SER A 58 -2.39 13.78 3.10
C SER A 58 -1.61 14.92 2.45
N GLU A 59 -2.23 16.09 2.40
CA GLU A 59 -1.76 17.32 1.76
C GLU A 59 -0.24 17.55 1.92
N GLY A 60 0.46 17.79 0.79
CA GLY A 60 1.89 18.04 0.76
C GLY A 60 2.78 16.84 1.07
N ASN A 61 2.22 15.64 1.25
CA ASN A 61 2.98 14.44 1.58
C ASN A 61 2.83 13.35 0.51
N GLY A 62 3.94 12.65 0.26
CA GLY A 62 3.95 11.55 -0.70
C GLY A 62 4.28 11.95 -2.13
N PRO A 63 4.30 10.98 -3.05
CA PRO A 63 4.71 11.20 -4.43
C PRO A 63 3.74 12.05 -5.25
N LEU A 64 2.49 12.15 -4.79
CA LEU A 64 1.39 12.88 -5.42
C LEU A 64 0.83 13.96 -4.48
N GLY A 65 1.68 14.50 -3.59
CA GLY A 65 1.28 15.42 -2.52
C GLY A 65 0.67 16.74 -2.99
N ASP A 66 0.93 17.16 -4.22
CA ASP A 66 0.38 18.38 -4.82
C ASP A 66 -1.00 18.17 -5.45
N ASN A 67 -1.44 16.91 -5.59
CA ASN A 67 -2.75 16.58 -6.15
C ASN A 67 -3.86 16.83 -5.12
N LYS A 68 -5.05 17.21 -5.61
CA LYS A 68 -6.25 17.31 -4.79
C LYS A 68 -6.93 15.96 -4.69
N PRO A 69 -7.32 15.52 -3.48
CA PRO A 69 -8.04 14.26 -3.32
C PRO A 69 -9.42 14.33 -3.97
N GLU A 70 -9.81 13.26 -4.65
CA GLU A 70 -11.12 13.17 -5.27
C GLU A 70 -11.70 11.75 -5.12
N ILE A 71 -12.99 11.65 -4.82
CA ILE A 71 -13.76 10.39 -4.88
C ILE A 71 -14.86 10.60 -5.91
N ARG A 72 -14.84 9.80 -6.98
CA ARG A 72 -15.87 9.78 -8.03
C ARG A 72 -16.76 8.56 -7.84
N GLY A 73 -18.06 8.75 -7.81
CA GLY A 73 -19.04 7.72 -7.49
C GLY A 73 -19.37 7.66 -6.00
N THR A 74 -20.21 6.71 -5.62
CA THR A 74 -20.72 6.55 -4.24
C THR A 74 -20.27 5.19 -3.70
N PRO A 75 -19.19 5.13 -2.90
CA PRO A 75 -18.74 3.87 -2.31
C PRO A 75 -19.71 3.41 -1.22
N GLN A 76 -19.97 2.11 -1.17
CA GLN A 76 -20.81 1.52 -0.11
C GLN A 76 -20.00 1.24 1.17
N SER A 77 -18.68 1.06 1.04
CA SER A 77 -17.75 0.81 2.16
C SER A 77 -16.53 1.73 2.06
N GLY A 78 -16.39 2.63 3.01
CA GLY A 78 -15.22 3.50 3.12
C GLY A 78 -13.94 2.73 3.47
N ALA A 79 -14.06 1.69 4.29
CA ALA A 79 -12.93 0.82 4.65
C ALA A 79 -12.42 0.03 3.43
N ALA A 80 -13.33 -0.47 2.58
CA ALA A 80 -12.96 -1.15 1.35
C ALA A 80 -12.29 -0.19 0.35
N LEU A 81 -12.86 1.02 0.19
CA LEU A 81 -12.27 2.04 -0.67
C LEU A 81 -10.87 2.44 -0.20
N ALA A 82 -10.69 2.66 1.11
CA ALA A 82 -9.40 2.99 1.70
C ALA A 82 -8.39 1.83 1.55
N THR A 83 -8.85 0.58 1.66
CA THR A 83 -8.02 -0.61 1.45
C THR A 83 -7.51 -0.70 0.01
N LEU A 84 -8.41 -0.55 -0.96
CA LEU A 84 -8.06 -0.54 -2.38
C LEU A 84 -7.10 0.61 -2.73
N TYR A 85 -7.40 1.81 -2.23
CA TYR A 85 -6.55 2.98 -2.39
C TYR A 85 -5.12 2.75 -1.87
N CYS A 86 -4.99 2.25 -0.64
CA CYS A 86 -3.66 1.98 -0.07
C CYS A 86 -2.89 0.94 -0.88
N ALA A 87 -3.54 -0.11 -1.39
CA ALA A 87 -2.90 -1.11 -2.23
C ALA A 87 -2.41 -0.52 -3.57
N LEU A 88 -3.22 0.34 -4.22
CA LEU A 88 -2.86 1.04 -5.45
C LEU A 88 -1.66 1.98 -5.21
N MET A 89 -1.69 2.77 -4.15
CA MET A 89 -0.60 3.69 -3.79
C MET A 89 0.70 2.94 -3.48
N ILE A 90 0.65 1.80 -2.78
CA ILE A 90 1.83 0.95 -2.54
C ILE A 90 2.40 0.46 -3.87
N SER A 91 1.56 -0.10 -4.75
CA SER A 91 1.99 -0.55 -6.07
C SER A 91 2.58 0.58 -6.91
N PHE A 92 1.98 1.77 -6.87
CA PHE A 92 2.50 2.98 -7.51
C PHE A 92 3.88 3.36 -6.96
N CYS A 93 4.04 3.43 -5.65
CA CYS A 93 5.33 3.76 -5.03
C CYS A 93 6.45 2.76 -5.39
N LEU A 94 6.13 1.47 -5.44
CA LEU A 94 7.09 0.43 -5.84
C LEU A 94 7.53 0.60 -7.30
N ASN A 95 6.61 0.95 -8.19
CA ASN A 95 6.92 1.22 -9.59
C ASN A 95 7.78 2.49 -9.74
N GLU A 96 7.44 3.58 -9.05
CA GLU A 96 8.22 4.84 -9.07
C GLU A 96 9.65 4.66 -8.53
N LEU A 97 9.85 3.71 -7.62
CA LEU A 97 11.17 3.35 -7.09
C LEU A 97 11.95 2.44 -8.04
N ASN A 98 11.34 1.91 -9.09
CA ASN A 98 11.87 0.79 -9.84
C ASN A 98 12.37 -0.33 -8.90
N ALA A 99 11.58 -0.62 -7.86
CA ALA A 99 11.97 -1.54 -6.82
C ALA A 99 12.22 -2.93 -7.41
N GLU A 100 13.40 -3.48 -7.17
CA GLU A 100 13.79 -4.82 -7.56
C GLU A 100 13.65 -5.80 -6.39
N GLY A 101 13.50 -7.10 -6.69
CA GLY A 101 13.39 -8.17 -5.70
C GLY A 101 12.00 -8.27 -5.05
N ASP A 102 11.95 -8.99 -3.95
CA ASP A 102 10.72 -9.31 -3.22
C ASP A 102 10.21 -8.14 -2.41
N VAL A 103 8.88 -8.08 -2.22
CA VAL A 103 8.21 -7.09 -1.38
C VAL A 103 7.96 -7.67 0.02
N ILE A 104 8.42 -7.01 1.07
CA ILE A 104 8.16 -7.43 2.44
C ILE A 104 7.26 -6.39 3.11
N ILE A 105 6.03 -6.79 3.46
CA ILE A 105 5.08 -5.94 4.18
C ILE A 105 5.27 -6.12 5.68
N VAL A 106 5.42 -5.00 6.38
CA VAL A 106 5.58 -4.96 7.85
C VAL A 106 4.67 -3.91 8.48
N GLY A 107 4.47 -4.01 9.79
CA GLY A 107 3.78 -2.98 10.57
C GLY A 107 2.26 -3.05 10.51
N SER A 108 1.60 -1.87 10.55
CA SER A 108 0.14 -1.78 10.74
C SER A 108 -0.69 -2.35 9.59
N PHE A 109 -0.17 -2.39 8.36
CA PHE A 109 -0.86 -2.97 7.22
C PHE A 109 -1.15 -4.47 7.38
N LEU A 110 -0.38 -5.17 8.20
CA LEU A 110 -0.63 -6.59 8.53
C LEU A 110 -1.96 -6.84 9.23
N LYS A 111 -2.58 -5.80 9.81
CA LYS A 111 -3.93 -5.89 10.41
C LYS A 111 -5.04 -6.02 9.36
N ASN A 112 -4.73 -5.74 8.10
CA ASN A 112 -5.64 -5.88 6.98
C ASN A 112 -5.08 -6.91 5.98
N PRO A 113 -5.38 -8.21 6.14
CA PRO A 113 -4.87 -9.26 5.26
C PRO A 113 -5.25 -9.07 3.80
N LEU A 114 -6.45 -8.54 3.53
CA LEU A 114 -6.91 -8.31 2.16
C LEU A 114 -6.06 -7.24 1.46
N LEU A 115 -5.63 -6.18 2.17
CA LEU A 115 -4.69 -5.21 1.63
C LEU A 115 -3.39 -5.87 1.16
N CYS A 116 -2.83 -6.78 1.98
CA CYS A 116 -1.61 -7.50 1.60
C CYS A 116 -1.82 -8.36 0.35
N GLN A 117 -2.97 -9.04 0.24
CA GLN A 117 -3.33 -9.87 -0.91
C GLN A 117 -3.58 -9.03 -2.18
N LEU A 118 -4.16 -7.81 -2.05
CA LEU A 118 -4.30 -6.86 -3.14
C LEU A 118 -2.93 -6.40 -3.64
N VAL A 119 -2.00 -6.08 -2.74
CA VAL A 119 -0.62 -5.72 -3.11
C VAL A 119 0.04 -6.88 -3.85
N ALA A 120 -0.12 -8.12 -3.38
CA ALA A 120 0.41 -9.31 -4.07
C ALA A 120 -0.16 -9.46 -5.50
N GLN A 121 -1.43 -9.16 -5.71
CA GLN A 121 -2.05 -9.20 -7.04
C GLN A 121 -1.59 -8.04 -7.93
N LEU A 122 -1.45 -6.83 -7.36
CA LEU A 122 -1.04 -5.63 -8.10
C LEU A 122 0.45 -5.61 -8.47
N CYS A 123 1.27 -6.41 -7.78
CA CYS A 123 2.70 -6.56 -7.97
C CYS A 123 3.04 -8.00 -8.42
N SER A 124 2.32 -8.52 -9.41
CA SER A 124 2.40 -9.92 -9.86
C SER A 124 3.76 -10.31 -10.46
N ASP A 125 4.62 -9.35 -10.72
CA ASP A 125 6.02 -9.54 -11.15
C ASP A 125 6.99 -9.81 -10.00
N LYS A 126 6.51 -9.75 -8.73
CA LYS A 126 7.29 -9.88 -7.51
C LYS A 126 6.63 -10.85 -6.54
N ASP A 127 7.45 -11.56 -5.77
CA ASP A 127 6.94 -12.26 -4.61
C ASP A 127 6.68 -11.27 -3.45
N VAL A 128 5.51 -11.40 -2.83
CA VAL A 128 5.12 -10.56 -1.69
C VAL A 128 5.11 -11.42 -0.43
N TYR A 129 5.78 -10.94 0.60
CA TYR A 129 5.87 -11.59 1.91
C TYR A 129 5.34 -10.69 3.01
N ILE A 130 4.81 -11.30 4.05
CA ILE A 130 4.44 -10.63 5.30
C ILE A 130 5.36 -11.11 6.41
N SER A 131 5.83 -10.18 7.24
CA SER A 131 6.60 -10.51 8.43
C SER A 131 5.68 -10.59 9.64
N ASN A 132 5.65 -11.74 10.31
CA ASN A 132 4.92 -11.89 11.58
C ASN A 132 5.62 -11.21 12.76
N ASP A 133 6.71 -10.51 12.51
CA ASP A 133 7.51 -9.87 13.53
C ASP A 133 6.92 -8.52 13.94
N LYS A 134 6.28 -8.49 15.11
CA LYS A 134 5.70 -7.27 15.68
C LYS A 134 6.75 -6.20 16.04
N ALA A 135 8.00 -6.56 16.12
CA ALA A 135 9.11 -5.72 16.56
C ALA A 135 10.21 -5.59 15.48
N ALA A 136 9.84 -5.64 14.18
CA ALA A 136 10.80 -5.62 13.08
C ALA A 136 11.83 -4.48 13.18
N SER A 137 11.39 -3.26 13.51
CA SER A 137 12.28 -2.10 13.70
C SER A 137 13.24 -2.27 14.88
N VAL A 138 12.76 -2.83 16.00
CA VAL A 138 13.59 -3.08 17.20
C VAL A 138 14.61 -4.18 16.91
N LYS A 139 14.20 -5.24 16.23
CA LYS A 139 15.12 -6.30 15.79
C LYS A 139 16.17 -5.77 14.81
N GLY A 140 15.77 -4.95 13.84
CA GLY A 140 16.70 -4.28 12.94
C GLY A 140 17.71 -3.43 13.68
N ALA A 141 17.26 -2.62 14.65
CA ALA A 141 18.17 -1.83 15.50
C ALA A 141 19.11 -2.71 16.34
N SER A 142 18.60 -3.79 16.95
CA SER A 142 19.42 -4.76 17.69
C SER A 142 20.45 -5.45 16.79
N GLN A 143 20.12 -5.67 15.52
CA GLN A 143 21.02 -6.29 14.56
C GLN A 143 22.24 -5.42 14.25
N LEU A 144 22.15 -4.11 14.38
CA LEU A 144 23.29 -3.20 14.16
C LEU A 144 24.47 -3.52 15.08
N SER A 145 24.21 -4.01 16.31
CA SER A 145 25.27 -4.42 17.24
C SER A 145 25.88 -5.79 16.90
N HIS A 146 25.27 -6.55 16.01
CA HIS A 146 25.69 -7.91 15.63
C HIS A 146 25.58 -8.10 14.10
N TRP A 147 25.98 -7.09 13.33
CA TRP A 147 25.78 -7.02 11.88
C TRP A 147 26.27 -8.25 11.10
N SER A 148 27.37 -8.86 11.55
CA SER A 148 27.94 -10.05 10.93
C SER A 148 27.18 -11.36 11.18
N LYS A 149 26.18 -11.35 12.07
CA LYS A 149 25.41 -12.56 12.37
C LYS A 149 24.19 -12.65 11.46
N PRO A 150 23.94 -13.81 10.83
CA PRO A 150 22.74 -13.97 10.02
C PRO A 150 21.46 -13.85 10.87
N VAL A 151 20.47 -13.14 10.36
CA VAL A 151 19.14 -13.02 10.97
C VAL A 151 18.20 -13.99 10.30
N SER A 152 17.52 -14.80 11.10
CA SER A 152 16.39 -15.57 10.62
C SER A 152 15.14 -14.70 10.61
N LEU A 153 14.60 -14.41 9.42
CA LEU A 153 13.33 -13.72 9.25
C LEU A 153 12.21 -14.76 9.11
N SER A 154 11.17 -14.61 9.94
CA SER A 154 9.94 -15.40 9.78
C SER A 154 9.04 -14.71 8.77
N LEU A 155 9.21 -15.06 7.49
CA LEU A 155 8.41 -14.54 6.41
C LEU A 155 7.37 -15.56 5.96
N LYS A 156 6.16 -15.10 5.69
CA LYS A 156 5.10 -15.90 5.07
C LYS A 156 4.76 -15.30 3.73
N LYS A 157 4.76 -16.10 2.66
CA LYS A 157 4.33 -15.67 1.33
C LYS A 157 2.87 -15.26 1.38
N CYS A 158 2.56 -14.15 0.75
CA CYS A 158 1.21 -13.61 0.64
C CYS A 158 0.66 -13.95 -0.74
N GLU A 159 -0.35 -14.80 -0.79
CA GLU A 159 -1.00 -15.16 -2.03
C GLU A 159 -1.95 -14.04 -2.52
N PRO A 160 -2.07 -13.83 -3.84
CA PRO A 160 -2.99 -12.85 -4.40
C PRO A 160 -4.46 -13.21 -4.11
N CYS A 161 -5.31 -12.19 -4.01
CA CYS A 161 -6.75 -12.40 -3.74
C CYS A 161 -7.55 -12.78 -4.98
N ASN A 162 -6.99 -12.68 -6.18
CA ASN A 162 -7.64 -12.99 -7.46
C ASN A 162 -8.97 -12.24 -7.69
N ILE A 163 -8.95 -10.92 -7.44
CA ILE A 163 -10.07 -10.04 -7.75
C ILE A 163 -10.12 -9.77 -9.24
N ASN A 164 -11.30 -9.92 -9.82
CA ASN A 164 -11.53 -9.67 -11.24
C ASN A 164 -11.34 -8.17 -11.56
N ASP A 165 -10.85 -7.89 -12.76
CA ASP A 165 -10.67 -6.53 -13.30
C ASP A 165 -9.79 -5.58 -12.45
N LEU A 166 -9.12 -6.05 -11.38
CA LEU A 166 -8.26 -5.23 -10.54
C LEU A 166 -7.11 -4.57 -11.34
N ILE A 167 -6.51 -5.30 -12.26
CA ILE A 167 -5.42 -4.77 -13.11
C ILE A 167 -5.94 -3.74 -14.11
N LEU A 168 -7.14 -3.96 -14.67
CA LEU A 168 -7.79 -2.98 -15.53
C LEU A 168 -8.13 -1.71 -14.73
N TYR A 169 -8.67 -1.87 -13.53
CA TYR A 169 -8.95 -0.76 -12.62
C TYR A 169 -7.67 0.04 -12.28
N LYS A 170 -6.56 -0.64 -11.96
CA LYS A 170 -5.25 0.01 -11.76
C LYS A 170 -4.84 0.83 -12.97
N SER A 171 -4.99 0.30 -14.18
CA SER A 171 -4.63 1.01 -15.42
C SER A 171 -5.47 2.27 -15.61
N LEU A 172 -6.78 2.19 -15.37
CA LEU A 172 -7.68 3.35 -15.42
C LEU A 172 -7.32 4.38 -14.33
N TRP A 173 -6.99 3.92 -13.12
CA TRP A 173 -6.58 4.77 -12.02
C TRP A 173 -5.28 5.52 -12.36
N LEU A 174 -4.27 4.85 -12.92
CA LEU A 174 -3.00 5.46 -13.35
C LEU A 174 -3.22 6.55 -14.41
N ASN A 175 -4.09 6.31 -15.39
CA ASN A 175 -4.43 7.32 -16.40
C ASN A 175 -5.03 8.56 -15.74
N ASN A 176 -5.94 8.38 -14.77
CA ASN A 176 -6.58 9.51 -14.09
C ASN A 176 -5.63 10.33 -13.21
N ILE A 177 -4.62 9.74 -12.59
CA ILE A 177 -3.62 10.50 -11.82
C ILE A 177 -2.60 11.21 -12.72
N GLY A 178 -2.36 10.73 -13.94
CA GLY A 178 -1.52 11.40 -14.94
C GLY A 178 -2.12 12.69 -15.50
N ASP A 179 -3.45 12.78 -15.53
CA ASP A 179 -4.19 13.93 -16.06
C ASP A 179 -4.34 15.09 -15.04
N ILE A 180 -3.90 14.90 -13.79
CA ILE A 180 -4.03 15.87 -12.68
C ILE A 180 -2.76 16.77 -12.53
N LYS A 181 -2.00 16.96 -13.58
CA LYS A 181 -0.84 17.88 -13.57
C LYS A 181 -1.24 19.30 -13.84
#